data_fe4f51b50eb9b3cbc152d73539ca0985
#
_entry.id   fe4f51b50eb9b3cbc152d73539ca0985
#
_cell.length_a   1.000
_cell.length_b   1.000
_cell.length_c   1.000
_cell.angle_alpha   90.00
_cell.angle_beta   90.00
_cell.angle_gamma   90.00
#
_symmetry.space_group_name_H-M   'P 1'
#
loop_
_entity.id
_entity.type
_entity.pdbx_description
1 polymer ?
#
loop_
_entity_poly.entity_id
_entity_poly.type
_entity_poly.pdbx_seq_one_letter_code
_entity_poly.pdbx_strand_id
1 'polypeptide(L)'
;GDVYKRQGVKGTGVDVPLMIMRGDGGVMDVKEMKKRPVLTMLSGPAASVMGALIYLRASNGIYFEVGGTSTNIGVIKDGRPVIDYSQINGRSTYISSLDVRVLGVAGGSMVRVGQHKLIDVGPRSAHIGGMDYAVFTPEEEIVDPQLEFFAPRTGDSADYVAIRLKNGKRVTLTNTCAANVLGLVKEEHFSYGNVAAARKAMAPLAEYLNLSIEETATAILEKAFEKIEPVIMGLARKYKLEKEQLSLVGVGGGASSLLSYCAEKMELNYSIPENAEVISSIGVALSMVQDLSLIHISEPTR
;
A
#
# COMPACT_ATOMS: atom_id res chain seq x y z
N GLY A 1 5.14 -24.72 -1.73
CA GLY A 1 4.67 -23.61 -0.91
C GLY A 1 3.77 -24.03 0.25
N ASP A 2 2.64 -24.72 -0.03
CA ASP A 2 1.62 -25.03 1.00
C ASP A 2 2.07 -26.03 2.05
N VAL A 3 2.87 -27.04 1.67
CA VAL A 3 3.40 -28.03 2.62
C VAL A 3 4.30 -27.36 3.64
N TYR A 4 5.16 -26.46 3.21
CA TYR A 4 6.06 -25.70 4.05
C TYR A 4 5.31 -24.79 5.04
N LYS A 5 4.29 -24.07 4.57
CA LYS A 5 3.46 -23.20 5.41
C LYS A 5 2.68 -23.99 6.46
N ARG A 6 2.09 -25.14 6.09
CA ARG A 6 1.42 -26.04 7.04
C ARG A 6 2.35 -26.61 8.08
N GLN A 7 3.57 -27.00 7.70
CA GLN A 7 4.57 -27.50 8.63
C GLN A 7 5.05 -26.38 9.58
N GLY A 8 5.21 -25.15 9.06
CA GLY A 8 5.55 -23.99 9.88
C GLY A 8 4.48 -23.70 10.94
N VAL A 9 3.20 -23.68 10.58
CA VAL A 9 2.09 -23.47 11.53
C VAL A 9 2.00 -24.61 12.54
N LYS A 10 2.13 -25.87 12.12
CA LYS A 10 2.17 -27.00 13.07
C LYS A 10 3.37 -26.96 14.02
N GLY A 11 4.51 -26.48 13.52
CA GLY A 11 5.73 -26.28 14.34
C GLY A 11 5.57 -25.26 15.47
N THR A 12 4.57 -24.38 15.41
CA THR A 12 4.22 -23.43 16.48
C THR A 12 3.25 -24.01 17.53
N GLY A 13 2.86 -25.28 17.40
CA GLY A 13 1.91 -25.93 18.31
C GLY A 13 0.43 -25.64 17.99
N VAL A 14 0.14 -24.97 16.89
CA VAL A 14 -1.23 -24.66 16.45
C VAL A 14 -1.77 -25.82 15.62
N ASP A 15 -2.75 -26.53 16.15
CA ASP A 15 -3.42 -27.67 15.50
C ASP A 15 -4.91 -27.36 15.24
N VAL A 16 -5.14 -26.42 14.32
CA VAL A 16 -6.48 -26.01 13.86
C VAL A 16 -6.57 -26.13 12.34
N PRO A 17 -7.79 -26.22 11.75
CA PRO A 17 -7.96 -26.17 10.30
C PRO A 17 -7.34 -24.90 9.70
N LEU A 18 -6.51 -25.06 8.67
CA LEU A 18 -5.93 -23.92 7.95
C LEU A 18 -6.96 -23.37 6.96
N MET A 19 -7.42 -22.17 7.23
CA MET A 19 -8.31 -21.41 6.36
C MET A 19 -7.52 -20.44 5.49
N ILE A 20 -7.99 -20.21 4.29
CA ILE A 20 -7.35 -19.34 3.30
C ILE A 20 -8.33 -18.22 2.92
N MET A 21 -7.86 -16.98 2.96
CA MET A 21 -8.62 -15.81 2.54
C MET A 21 -8.91 -15.85 1.04
N ARG A 22 -10.13 -15.47 0.67
CA ARG A 22 -10.59 -15.33 -0.71
C ARG A 22 -10.57 -13.86 -1.14
N GLY A 23 -10.56 -13.63 -2.44
CA GLY A 23 -10.60 -12.28 -3.01
C GLY A 23 -11.93 -11.52 -2.79
N ASP A 24 -13.00 -12.22 -2.43
CA ASP A 24 -14.32 -11.65 -2.11
C ASP A 24 -14.53 -11.31 -0.61
N GLY A 25 -13.51 -11.53 0.21
CA GLY A 25 -13.57 -11.22 1.65
C GLY A 25 -13.96 -12.40 2.55
N GLY A 26 -14.35 -13.56 1.98
CA GLY A 26 -14.59 -14.78 2.73
C GLY A 26 -13.31 -15.61 2.98
N VAL A 27 -13.45 -16.68 3.75
CA VAL A 27 -12.40 -17.69 3.93
C VAL A 27 -12.89 -19.07 3.49
N MET A 28 -11.95 -19.93 3.09
CA MET A 28 -12.24 -21.31 2.67
C MET A 28 -11.18 -22.26 3.20
N ASP A 29 -11.52 -23.53 3.31
CA ASP A 29 -10.56 -24.58 3.66
C ASP A 29 -9.45 -24.69 2.58
N VAL A 30 -8.25 -25.02 3.02
CA VAL A 30 -7.08 -25.16 2.12
C VAL A 30 -7.27 -26.25 1.06
N LYS A 31 -8.11 -27.27 1.31
CA LYS A 31 -8.41 -28.32 0.32
C LYS A 31 -9.26 -27.78 -0.81
N GLU A 32 -10.23 -26.91 -0.50
CA GLU A 32 -11.05 -26.22 -1.52
C GLU A 32 -10.19 -25.20 -2.30
N MET A 33 -9.29 -24.47 -1.63
CA MET A 33 -8.36 -23.59 -2.30
C MET A 33 -7.50 -24.33 -3.35
N LYS A 34 -7.04 -25.54 -3.06
CA LYS A 34 -6.26 -26.34 -4.01
C LYS A 34 -7.02 -26.72 -5.27
N LYS A 35 -8.34 -26.90 -5.18
CA LYS A 35 -9.21 -27.16 -6.33
C LYS A 35 -9.45 -25.91 -7.18
N ARG A 36 -9.50 -24.73 -6.54
CA ARG A 36 -9.83 -23.45 -7.17
C ARG A 36 -8.91 -22.33 -6.67
N PRO A 37 -7.59 -22.38 -6.96
CA PRO A 37 -6.62 -21.42 -6.44
C PRO A 37 -6.88 -19.97 -6.89
N VAL A 38 -7.57 -19.80 -8.01
CA VAL A 38 -7.94 -18.48 -8.55
C VAL A 38 -8.82 -17.66 -7.59
N LEU A 39 -9.56 -18.30 -6.68
CA LEU A 39 -10.37 -17.61 -5.67
C LEU A 39 -9.53 -16.83 -4.64
N THR A 40 -8.22 -17.07 -4.58
CA THR A 40 -7.29 -16.31 -3.71
C THR A 40 -6.73 -15.05 -4.38
N MET A 41 -7.11 -14.78 -5.61
CA MET A 41 -6.71 -13.57 -6.31
C MET A 41 -7.23 -12.34 -5.54
N LEU A 42 -6.35 -11.35 -5.29
CA LEU A 42 -6.63 -10.16 -4.48
C LEU A 42 -7.02 -10.45 -3.01
N SER A 43 -6.66 -11.62 -2.47
CA SER A 43 -6.96 -11.96 -1.06
C SER A 43 -6.25 -11.08 -0.03
N GLY A 44 -5.06 -10.57 -0.34
CA GLY A 44 -4.35 -9.61 0.52
C GLY A 44 -5.15 -8.31 0.71
N PRO A 45 -5.44 -7.57 -0.38
CA PRO A 45 -6.33 -6.41 -0.30
C PRO A 45 -7.69 -6.72 0.32
N ALA A 46 -8.27 -7.89 0.05
CA ALA A 46 -9.55 -8.28 0.65
C ALA A 46 -9.45 -8.39 2.17
N ALA A 47 -8.36 -8.96 2.69
CA ALA A 47 -8.13 -9.05 4.14
C ALA A 47 -8.09 -7.67 4.79
N SER A 48 -7.41 -6.72 4.17
CA SER A 48 -7.30 -5.36 4.69
C SER A 48 -8.65 -4.61 4.67
N VAL A 49 -9.44 -4.78 3.61
CA VAL A 49 -10.81 -4.22 3.54
C VAL A 49 -11.70 -4.83 4.61
N MET A 50 -11.63 -6.14 4.83
CA MET A 50 -12.40 -6.81 5.89
C MET A 50 -11.99 -6.33 7.29
N GLY A 51 -10.69 -6.09 7.50
CA GLY A 51 -10.19 -5.46 8.73
C GLY A 51 -10.75 -4.05 8.92
N ALA A 52 -10.72 -3.23 7.89
CA ALA A 52 -11.29 -1.88 7.92
C ALA A 52 -12.80 -1.90 8.23
N LEU A 53 -13.55 -2.79 7.61
CA LEU A 53 -15.00 -2.93 7.84
C LEU A 53 -15.36 -3.40 9.25
N ILE A 54 -14.75 -4.52 9.66
CA ILE A 54 -15.16 -5.21 10.88
C ILE A 54 -14.55 -4.54 12.11
N TYR A 55 -13.26 -4.22 12.06
CA TYR A 55 -12.53 -3.66 13.18
C TYR A 55 -12.80 -2.16 13.34
N LEU A 56 -12.80 -1.38 12.25
CA LEU A 56 -12.97 0.06 12.27
C LEU A 56 -14.42 0.50 12.09
N ARG A 57 -15.32 -0.42 11.75
CA ARG A 57 -16.73 -0.13 11.47
C ARG A 57 -16.93 0.98 10.43
N ALA A 58 -16.05 1.02 9.43
CA ALA A 58 -16.13 1.98 8.36
C ALA A 58 -17.46 1.82 7.59
N SER A 59 -18.22 2.89 7.44
CA SER A 59 -19.53 2.85 6.77
C SER A 59 -19.47 3.28 5.31
N ASN A 60 -18.79 4.40 5.04
CA ASN A 60 -18.59 4.94 3.70
C ASN A 60 -17.20 5.55 3.59
N GLY A 61 -16.56 5.40 2.42
CA GLY A 61 -15.28 6.05 2.16
C GLY A 61 -14.41 5.30 1.17
N ILE A 62 -13.26 5.89 0.92
CA ILE A 62 -12.18 5.28 0.15
C ILE A 62 -11.23 4.60 1.13
N TYR A 63 -11.10 3.32 1.00
CA TYR A 63 -10.11 2.51 1.65
C TYR A 63 -8.76 2.66 0.94
N PHE A 64 -7.71 2.91 1.73
CA PHE A 64 -6.40 3.27 1.21
C PHE A 64 -5.32 2.51 1.99
N GLU A 65 -4.90 1.35 1.46
CA GLU A 65 -3.87 0.53 2.08
C GLU A 65 -2.51 0.83 1.45
N VAL A 66 -1.60 1.37 2.23
CA VAL A 66 -0.24 1.68 1.78
C VAL A 66 0.74 0.72 2.41
N GLY A 67 1.36 -0.09 1.58
CA GLY A 67 2.50 -0.93 1.96
C GLY A 67 3.84 -0.25 1.65
N GLY A 68 4.90 -1.07 1.58
CA GLY A 68 6.23 -0.62 1.14
C GLY A 68 6.37 -0.55 -0.39
N THR A 69 5.62 -1.37 -1.14
CA THR A 69 5.79 -1.52 -2.60
C THR A 69 4.56 -1.13 -3.40
N SER A 70 3.36 -1.36 -2.87
CA SER A 70 2.09 -1.08 -3.55
C SER A 70 1.09 -0.40 -2.64
N THR A 71 0.20 0.35 -3.24
CA THR A 71 -1.00 0.91 -2.61
C THR A 71 -2.23 0.26 -3.21
N ASN A 72 -3.13 -0.20 -2.36
CA ASN A 72 -4.42 -0.76 -2.73
C ASN A 72 -5.51 0.26 -2.37
N ILE A 73 -6.36 0.61 -3.34
CA ILE A 73 -7.43 1.59 -3.17
C ILE A 73 -8.75 0.92 -3.52
N GLY A 74 -9.71 0.96 -2.59
CA GLY A 74 -11.03 0.39 -2.77
C GLY A 74 -12.11 1.25 -2.15
N VAL A 75 -13.37 0.84 -2.30
CA VAL A 75 -14.54 1.57 -1.82
C VAL A 75 -15.27 0.73 -0.78
N ILE A 76 -15.65 1.39 0.31
CA ILE A 76 -16.63 0.92 1.28
C ILE A 76 -17.89 1.77 1.08
N LYS A 77 -19.02 1.14 0.85
CA LYS A 77 -20.30 1.80 0.67
C LYS A 77 -21.38 1.12 1.51
N ASP A 78 -22.09 1.90 2.31
CA ASP A 78 -23.17 1.42 3.21
C ASP A 78 -22.72 0.26 4.13
N GLY A 79 -21.50 0.37 4.66
CA GLY A 79 -20.90 -0.64 5.53
C GLY A 79 -20.57 -1.95 4.84
N ARG A 80 -20.44 -1.95 3.52
CA ARG A 80 -20.11 -3.14 2.71
C ARG A 80 -18.98 -2.84 1.75
N PRO A 81 -18.10 -3.83 1.51
CA PRO A 81 -17.11 -3.70 0.46
C PRO A 81 -17.81 -3.80 -0.90
N VAL A 82 -17.35 -3.02 -1.85
CA VAL A 82 -17.88 -3.13 -3.20
C VAL A 82 -17.22 -4.29 -3.93
N ILE A 83 -18.05 -5.15 -4.51
CA ILE A 83 -17.62 -6.34 -5.26
C ILE A 83 -17.85 -6.08 -6.75
N ASP A 84 -16.90 -6.47 -7.57
CA ASP A 84 -16.98 -6.43 -9.02
C ASP A 84 -16.28 -7.66 -9.64
N TYR A 85 -16.43 -7.86 -10.92
CA TYR A 85 -15.66 -8.90 -11.60
C TYR A 85 -14.19 -8.47 -11.75
N SER A 86 -13.29 -9.35 -11.33
CA SER A 86 -11.85 -9.12 -11.46
C SER A 86 -11.47 -8.89 -12.92
N GLN A 87 -10.54 -7.97 -13.15
CA GLN A 87 -9.98 -7.70 -14.46
C GLN A 87 -8.53 -8.17 -14.54
N ILE A 88 -8.17 -8.85 -15.63
CA ILE A 88 -6.79 -9.23 -15.94
C ILE A 88 -6.44 -8.62 -17.29
N ASN A 89 -5.42 -7.77 -17.33
CA ASN A 89 -4.99 -7.06 -18.54
C ASN A 89 -6.15 -6.34 -19.26
N GLY A 90 -7.04 -5.68 -18.50
CA GLY A 90 -8.19 -4.95 -19.03
C GLY A 90 -9.37 -5.82 -19.48
N ARG A 91 -9.29 -7.16 -19.33
CA ARG A 91 -10.37 -8.08 -19.65
C ARG A 91 -11.07 -8.53 -18.36
N SER A 92 -12.39 -8.37 -18.33
CA SER A 92 -13.21 -8.87 -17.22
C SER A 92 -13.19 -10.40 -17.16
N THR A 93 -13.07 -10.93 -15.96
CA THR A 93 -13.21 -12.35 -15.66
C THR A 93 -14.60 -12.62 -15.08
N TYR A 94 -14.98 -13.90 -14.95
CA TYR A 94 -16.21 -14.30 -14.23
C TYR A 94 -15.95 -14.53 -12.72
N ILE A 95 -14.85 -14.00 -12.19
CA ILE A 95 -14.46 -14.20 -10.79
C ILE A 95 -14.79 -12.92 -10.04
N SER A 96 -15.72 -13.01 -9.11
CA SER A 96 -16.05 -11.92 -8.20
C SER A 96 -14.91 -11.70 -7.21
N SER A 97 -14.50 -10.46 -7.04
CA SER A 97 -13.55 -10.01 -6.03
C SER A 97 -13.94 -8.61 -5.55
N LEU A 98 -13.30 -8.16 -4.48
CA LEU A 98 -13.42 -6.75 -4.11
C LEU A 98 -12.90 -5.86 -5.24
N ASP A 99 -13.60 -4.75 -5.52
CA ASP A 99 -13.12 -3.77 -6.52
C ASP A 99 -12.00 -2.92 -5.92
N VAL A 100 -10.80 -3.45 -5.99
CA VAL A 100 -9.57 -2.83 -5.51
C VAL A 100 -8.66 -2.49 -6.67
N ARG A 101 -8.16 -1.27 -6.69
CA ARG A 101 -7.12 -0.81 -7.62
C ARG A 101 -5.76 -0.92 -6.97
N VAL A 102 -4.84 -1.58 -7.64
CA VAL A 102 -3.46 -1.79 -7.16
C VAL A 102 -2.53 -0.84 -7.91
N LEU A 103 -1.83 0.01 -7.18
CA LEU A 103 -0.86 0.95 -7.73
C LEU A 103 0.56 0.57 -7.33
N GLY A 104 1.51 0.67 -8.26
CA GLY A 104 2.93 0.50 -8.02
C GLY A 104 3.59 1.76 -7.40
N VAL A 105 2.90 2.41 -6.48
CA VAL A 105 3.38 3.54 -5.69
C VAL A 105 2.99 3.34 -4.24
N ALA A 106 3.93 3.52 -3.30
CA ALA A 106 3.71 3.24 -1.87
C ALA A 106 4.73 4.00 -1.01
N GLY A 107 4.71 3.79 0.30
CA GLY A 107 5.65 4.44 1.22
C GLY A 107 7.12 4.23 0.84
N GLY A 108 7.46 3.03 0.36
CA GLY A 108 8.83 2.67 -0.02
C GLY A 108 9.20 2.90 -1.49
N SER A 109 8.36 3.52 -2.29
CA SER A 109 8.68 3.82 -3.69
C SER A 109 9.88 4.73 -3.80
N MET A 110 10.87 4.30 -4.59
CA MET A 110 12.12 5.04 -4.81
C MET A 110 11.94 6.17 -5.81
N VAL A 111 12.67 7.24 -5.58
CA VAL A 111 12.72 8.42 -6.44
C VAL A 111 13.43 8.12 -7.75
N ARG A 112 12.94 8.72 -8.85
CA ARG A 112 13.55 8.68 -10.18
C ARG A 112 13.78 10.10 -10.68
N VAL A 113 14.96 10.32 -11.26
CA VAL A 113 15.35 11.65 -11.76
C VAL A 113 15.98 11.56 -13.15
N GLY A 114 15.86 12.62 -13.91
CA GLY A 114 16.52 12.77 -15.22
C GLY A 114 16.69 14.24 -15.59
N GLN A 115 17.87 14.57 -16.12
CA GLN A 115 18.17 15.93 -16.57
C GLN A 115 17.86 17.00 -15.50
N HIS A 116 18.32 16.81 -14.28
CA HIS A 116 18.09 17.70 -13.13
C HIS A 116 16.61 17.93 -12.78
N LYS A 117 15.74 16.95 -13.10
CA LYS A 117 14.31 16.99 -12.75
C LYS A 117 13.89 15.68 -12.10
N LEU A 118 13.00 15.79 -11.13
CA LEU A 118 12.31 14.65 -10.58
C LEU A 118 11.26 14.20 -11.61
N ILE A 119 11.43 13.00 -12.15
CA ILE A 119 10.56 12.49 -13.23
C ILE A 119 9.45 11.58 -12.72
N ASP A 120 9.72 10.80 -11.66
CA ASP A 120 8.75 9.84 -11.14
C ASP A 120 9.10 9.35 -9.73
N VAL A 121 8.20 8.58 -9.10
CA VAL A 121 8.43 7.73 -7.94
C VAL A 121 7.90 6.32 -8.20
N GLY A 122 8.67 5.30 -7.84
CA GLY A 122 8.33 3.91 -8.18
C GLY A 122 8.50 3.59 -9.67
N PRO A 123 7.94 2.46 -10.16
CA PRO A 123 7.24 1.43 -9.38
C PRO A 123 8.17 0.57 -8.51
N ARG A 124 9.49 0.73 -8.59
CA ARG A 124 10.40 -0.02 -7.73
C ARG A 124 10.47 0.59 -6.34
N SER A 125 10.39 -0.26 -5.32
CA SER A 125 10.54 0.12 -3.92
C SER A 125 11.97 -0.13 -3.44
N ALA A 126 12.34 0.49 -2.33
CA ALA A 126 13.62 0.27 -1.65
C ALA A 126 13.87 -1.22 -1.36
N HIS A 127 12.82 -1.96 -0.97
CA HIS A 127 12.90 -3.41 -0.76
C HIS A 127 13.32 -4.16 -2.03
N ILE A 128 12.74 -3.81 -3.18
CA ILE A 128 13.12 -4.41 -4.48
C ILE A 128 14.55 -3.99 -4.87
N GLY A 129 14.95 -2.78 -4.52
CA GLY A 129 16.32 -2.26 -4.72
C GLY A 129 17.34 -2.83 -3.75
N GLY A 130 16.92 -3.57 -2.72
CA GLY A 130 17.81 -4.14 -1.70
C GLY A 130 18.46 -3.07 -0.83
N MET A 131 17.76 -1.95 -0.55
CA MET A 131 18.29 -0.83 0.23
C MET A 131 17.38 -0.46 1.39
N ASP A 132 17.99 0.05 2.46
CA ASP A 132 17.28 0.66 3.58
C ASP A 132 16.72 2.03 3.18
N TYR A 133 15.65 2.45 3.84
CA TYR A 133 15.16 3.82 3.74
C TYR A 133 16.08 4.75 4.54
N ALA A 134 16.43 5.88 3.98
CA ALA A 134 17.27 6.85 4.69
C ALA A 134 16.67 7.27 6.05
N VAL A 135 15.34 7.41 6.13
CA VAL A 135 14.62 7.80 7.35
C VAL A 135 14.68 6.75 8.47
N PHE A 136 14.97 5.49 8.17
CA PHE A 136 15.13 4.42 9.15
C PHE A 136 16.60 4.06 9.41
N THR A 137 17.51 4.86 8.86
CA THR A 137 18.94 4.71 9.11
C THR A 137 19.34 5.62 10.28
N PRO A 138 20.20 5.19 11.21
CA PRO A 138 20.73 6.05 12.25
C PRO A 138 21.38 7.32 11.66
N GLU A 139 21.12 8.46 12.27
CA GLU A 139 21.63 9.75 11.75
C GLU A 139 23.17 9.81 11.66
N GLU A 140 23.82 9.19 12.62
CA GLU A 140 25.28 9.09 12.69
C GLU A 140 25.91 8.27 11.57
N GLU A 141 25.13 7.40 10.91
CA GLU A 141 25.58 6.66 9.73
C GLU A 141 25.50 7.51 8.46
N ILE A 142 24.66 8.54 8.42
CA ILE A 142 24.51 9.44 7.26
C ILE A 142 25.68 10.42 7.23
N VAL A 143 26.85 9.93 6.83
CA VAL A 143 28.09 10.71 6.73
C VAL A 143 28.50 10.81 5.27
N ASP A 144 28.79 12.03 4.82
CA ASP A 144 29.24 12.36 3.45
C ASP A 144 28.35 11.69 2.38
N PRO A 145 27.02 11.95 2.41
CA PRO A 145 26.07 11.32 1.50
C PRO A 145 26.32 11.79 0.06
N GLN A 146 26.46 10.84 -0.87
CA GLN A 146 26.70 11.08 -2.29
C GLN A 146 25.55 10.55 -3.12
N LEU A 147 25.06 11.34 -4.08
CA LEU A 147 24.02 10.95 -5.01
C LEU A 147 24.55 9.96 -6.02
N GLU A 148 23.85 8.84 -6.19
CA GLU A 148 24.13 7.83 -7.21
C GLU A 148 22.84 7.50 -7.99
N PHE A 149 23.01 7.11 -9.25
CA PHE A 149 21.92 6.59 -10.10
C PHE A 149 22.17 5.13 -10.42
N PHE A 150 21.11 4.33 -10.41
CA PHE A 150 21.22 2.91 -10.64
C PHE A 150 19.93 2.31 -11.23
N ALA A 151 20.06 1.10 -11.79
CA ALA A 151 18.94 0.27 -12.21
C ALA A 151 18.66 -0.79 -11.12
N PRO A 152 17.48 -0.82 -10.48
CA PRO A 152 17.17 -1.76 -9.40
C PRO A 152 17.17 -3.22 -9.85
N ARG A 153 16.84 -3.48 -11.11
CA ARG A 153 16.85 -4.81 -11.73
C ARG A 153 17.33 -4.73 -13.16
N THR A 154 17.75 -5.86 -13.70
CA THR A 154 18.09 -5.97 -15.13
C THR A 154 16.90 -5.57 -15.98
N GLY A 155 17.10 -4.61 -16.89
CA GLY A 155 16.06 -4.05 -17.76
C GLY A 155 15.33 -2.82 -17.21
N ASP A 156 15.57 -2.43 -15.95
CA ASP A 156 15.10 -1.14 -15.45
C ASP A 156 15.98 0.01 -15.95
N SER A 157 15.43 1.23 -15.98
CA SER A 157 16.21 2.44 -16.22
C SER A 157 17.19 2.71 -15.08
N ALA A 158 18.38 3.23 -15.42
CA ALA A 158 19.38 3.65 -14.45
C ALA A 158 19.15 5.08 -13.96
N ASP A 159 17.91 5.41 -13.62
CA ASP A 159 17.46 6.73 -13.18
C ASP A 159 16.91 6.74 -11.73
N TYR A 160 17.01 5.60 -11.05
CA TYR A 160 16.63 5.50 -9.64
C TYR A 160 17.72 6.06 -8.74
N VAL A 161 17.30 6.75 -7.69
CA VAL A 161 18.18 7.42 -6.74
C VAL A 161 18.62 6.47 -5.63
N ALA A 162 19.92 6.38 -5.42
CA ALA A 162 20.56 5.86 -4.24
C ALA A 162 21.45 6.94 -3.61
N ILE A 163 21.62 6.87 -2.31
CA ILE A 163 22.55 7.71 -1.55
C ILE A 163 23.65 6.82 -0.99
N ARG A 164 24.87 6.99 -1.49
CA ARG A 164 26.06 6.28 -1.01
C ARG A 164 26.65 7.01 0.18
N LEU A 165 26.86 6.30 1.27
CA LEU A 165 27.44 6.83 2.51
C LEU A 165 28.94 6.59 2.54
N LYS A 166 29.67 7.34 3.38
CA LYS A 166 31.13 7.24 3.52
C LYS A 166 31.63 5.82 3.83
N ASN A 167 30.85 5.04 4.56
CA ASN A 167 31.16 3.64 4.88
C ASN A 167 30.91 2.65 3.72
N GLY A 168 30.45 3.13 2.57
CA GLY A 168 30.10 2.33 1.41
C GLY A 168 28.66 1.76 1.42
N LYS A 169 27.91 1.90 2.52
CA LYS A 169 26.48 1.54 2.57
C LYS A 169 25.69 2.42 1.62
N ARG A 170 24.66 1.84 1.01
CA ARG A 170 23.70 2.56 0.17
C ARG A 170 22.34 2.58 0.86
N VAL A 171 21.72 3.72 0.91
CA VAL A 171 20.33 3.93 1.34
C VAL A 171 19.57 4.62 0.22
N THR A 172 18.25 4.68 0.30
CA THR A 172 17.47 5.36 -0.73
C THR A 172 16.44 6.32 -0.14
N LEU A 173 16.04 7.29 -0.95
CA LEU A 173 14.97 8.23 -0.66
C LEU A 173 13.65 7.68 -1.18
N THR A 174 12.62 7.77 -0.33
CA THR A 174 11.29 7.22 -0.58
C THR A 174 10.21 8.23 -0.23
N ASN A 175 8.95 7.92 -0.55
CA ASN A 175 7.81 8.72 -0.09
C ASN A 175 7.77 8.82 1.44
N THR A 176 8.16 7.76 2.16
CA THR A 176 8.26 7.80 3.63
C THR A 176 9.31 8.81 4.10
N CYS A 177 10.46 8.88 3.43
CA CYS A 177 11.47 9.89 3.75
C CYS A 177 10.92 11.31 3.54
N ALA A 178 10.26 11.54 2.41
CA ALA A 178 9.69 12.84 2.08
C ALA A 178 8.59 13.27 3.07
N ALA A 179 7.68 12.37 3.41
CA ALA A 179 6.60 12.65 4.36
C ALA A 179 7.12 12.98 5.77
N ASN A 180 8.18 12.29 6.24
CA ASN A 180 8.83 12.61 7.51
C ASN A 180 9.54 13.98 7.46
N VAL A 181 10.23 14.31 6.37
CA VAL A 181 10.88 15.63 6.19
C VAL A 181 9.87 16.77 6.28
N LEU A 182 8.67 16.58 5.73
CA LEU A 182 7.59 17.56 5.76
C LEU A 182 6.76 17.55 7.07
N GLY A 183 7.09 16.69 8.04
CA GLY A 183 6.36 16.61 9.30
C GLY A 183 4.93 16.04 9.17
N LEU A 184 4.64 15.32 8.10
CA LEU A 184 3.32 14.71 7.84
C LEU A 184 3.09 13.41 8.59
N VAL A 185 4.15 12.80 9.12
CA VAL A 185 4.10 11.54 9.87
C VAL A 185 4.25 11.84 11.35
N LYS A 186 3.25 11.45 12.14
CA LYS A 186 3.27 11.62 13.60
C LYS A 186 4.10 10.51 14.26
N GLU A 187 4.62 10.78 15.47
CA GLU A 187 5.50 9.86 16.21
C GLU A 187 4.83 8.50 16.52
N GLU A 188 3.51 8.49 16.72
CA GLU A 188 2.74 7.27 16.99
C GLU A 188 2.54 6.38 15.73
N HIS A 189 2.84 6.87 14.54
CA HIS A 189 2.63 6.11 13.31
C HIS A 189 3.81 5.20 12.99
N PHE A 190 3.52 4.01 12.46
CA PHE A 190 4.51 3.00 12.11
C PHE A 190 5.60 3.49 11.15
N SER A 191 5.29 4.42 10.23
CA SER A 191 6.26 4.98 9.28
C SER A 191 7.02 6.21 9.80
N TYR A 192 6.87 6.56 11.09
CA TYR A 192 7.70 7.60 11.70
C TYR A 192 9.15 7.14 11.80
N GLY A 193 10.09 8.03 11.52
CA GLY A 193 11.51 7.73 11.55
C GLY A 193 12.39 8.95 11.83
N ASN A 194 13.69 8.79 11.62
CA ASN A 194 14.68 9.84 11.90
C ASN A 194 14.65 10.91 10.82
N VAL A 195 13.99 12.02 11.12
CA VAL A 195 13.86 13.18 10.24
C VAL A 195 15.22 13.78 9.89
N ALA A 196 16.15 13.85 10.84
CA ALA A 196 17.50 14.41 10.61
C ALA A 196 18.29 13.54 9.62
N ALA A 197 18.21 12.20 9.76
CA ALA A 197 18.81 11.28 8.81
C ALA A 197 18.23 11.44 7.39
N ALA A 198 16.89 11.54 7.28
CA ALA A 198 16.22 11.75 6.01
C ALA A 198 16.65 13.09 5.35
N ARG A 199 16.73 14.17 6.12
CA ARG A 199 17.18 15.48 5.64
C ARG A 199 18.62 15.45 5.15
N LYS A 200 19.54 14.88 5.93
CA LYS A 200 20.95 14.72 5.53
C LYS A 200 21.09 13.91 4.23
N ALA A 201 20.37 12.80 4.12
CA ALA A 201 20.40 11.95 2.93
C ALA A 201 19.75 12.63 1.71
N MET A 202 18.77 13.53 1.91
CA MET A 202 18.08 14.24 0.82
C MET A 202 18.89 15.41 0.27
N ALA A 203 19.83 15.95 1.02
CA ALA A 203 20.59 17.13 0.63
C ALA A 203 21.29 17.01 -0.75
N PRO A 204 22.00 15.89 -1.09
CA PRO A 204 22.62 15.78 -2.41
C PRO A 204 21.61 15.73 -3.57
N LEU A 205 20.41 15.18 -3.34
CA LEU A 205 19.35 15.20 -4.34
C LEU A 205 18.76 16.60 -4.52
N ALA A 206 18.55 17.32 -3.42
CA ALA A 206 18.07 18.70 -3.43
C ALA A 206 19.03 19.61 -4.19
N GLU A 207 20.33 19.49 -3.93
CA GLU A 207 21.38 20.21 -4.68
C GLU A 207 21.34 19.85 -6.18
N TYR A 208 21.25 18.58 -6.53
CA TYR A 208 21.15 18.14 -7.92
C TYR A 208 19.94 18.71 -8.65
N LEU A 209 18.81 18.84 -7.94
CA LEU A 209 17.56 19.38 -8.49
C LEU A 209 17.51 20.92 -8.44
N ASN A 210 18.46 21.58 -7.77
CA ASN A 210 18.47 23.01 -7.47
C ASN A 210 17.19 23.44 -6.72
N LEU A 211 16.82 22.66 -5.70
CA LEU A 211 15.66 22.87 -4.82
C LEU A 211 16.11 22.87 -3.36
N SER A 212 15.28 23.40 -2.48
CA SER A 212 15.41 23.15 -1.04
C SER A 212 15.05 21.70 -0.70
N ILE A 213 15.39 21.27 0.52
CA ILE A 213 15.03 19.92 1.00
C ILE A 213 13.51 19.77 1.06
N GLU A 214 12.80 20.78 1.52
CA GLU A 214 11.33 20.82 1.61
C GLU A 214 10.67 20.78 0.22
N GLU A 215 11.16 21.55 -0.72
CA GLU A 215 10.66 21.52 -2.11
C GLU A 215 10.92 20.16 -2.76
N THR A 216 12.09 19.56 -2.49
CA THR A 216 12.41 18.20 -2.96
C THR A 216 11.46 17.17 -2.37
N ALA A 217 11.21 17.22 -1.07
CA ALA A 217 10.27 16.33 -0.40
C ALA A 217 8.82 16.50 -0.95
N THR A 218 8.40 17.76 -1.15
CA THR A 218 7.10 18.07 -1.76
C THR A 218 6.99 17.50 -3.17
N ALA A 219 8.02 17.70 -4.00
CA ALA A 219 8.03 17.18 -5.36
C ALA A 219 7.96 15.65 -5.42
N ILE A 220 8.57 14.94 -4.46
CA ILE A 220 8.48 13.49 -4.33
C ILE A 220 7.03 13.07 -4.07
N LEU A 221 6.36 13.67 -3.08
CA LEU A 221 4.97 13.33 -2.77
C LEU A 221 3.99 13.75 -3.86
N GLU A 222 4.26 14.86 -4.58
CA GLU A 222 3.45 15.28 -5.70
C GLU A 222 3.46 14.22 -6.83
N LYS A 223 4.61 13.60 -7.12
CA LYS A 223 4.70 12.51 -8.09
C LYS A 223 3.92 11.26 -7.66
N ALA A 224 3.85 10.99 -6.38
CA ALA A 224 2.99 9.93 -5.86
C ALA A 224 1.51 10.29 -5.99
N PHE A 225 1.15 11.52 -5.65
CA PHE A 225 -0.21 12.05 -5.74
C PHE A 225 -0.76 12.04 -7.17
N GLU A 226 0.03 12.47 -8.16
CA GLU A 226 -0.34 12.42 -9.59
C GLU A 226 -0.81 11.03 -10.05
N LYS A 227 -0.36 9.95 -9.39
CA LYS A 227 -0.77 8.56 -9.68
C LYS A 227 -2.00 8.12 -8.88
N ILE A 228 -2.16 8.65 -7.69
CA ILE A 228 -3.19 8.23 -6.73
C ILE A 228 -4.51 8.94 -6.98
N GLU A 229 -4.49 10.26 -7.17
CA GLU A 229 -5.69 11.08 -7.35
C GLU A 229 -6.63 10.56 -8.45
N PRO A 230 -6.16 10.26 -9.68
CA PRO A 230 -7.04 9.78 -10.75
C PRO A 230 -7.78 8.49 -10.39
N VAL A 231 -7.16 7.63 -9.58
CA VAL A 231 -7.75 6.37 -9.13
C VAL A 231 -8.85 6.63 -8.12
N ILE A 232 -8.61 7.48 -7.12
CA ILE A 232 -9.60 7.87 -6.12
C ILE A 232 -10.81 8.52 -6.81
N MET A 233 -10.56 9.50 -7.69
CA MET A 233 -11.61 10.20 -8.43
C MET A 233 -12.36 9.28 -9.39
N GLY A 234 -11.67 8.30 -9.99
CA GLY A 234 -12.28 7.29 -10.84
C GLY A 234 -13.23 6.37 -10.07
N LEU A 235 -12.83 5.92 -8.88
CA LEU A 235 -13.68 5.12 -8.00
C LEU A 235 -14.86 5.93 -7.45
N ALA A 236 -14.63 7.17 -7.02
CA ALA A 236 -15.68 8.06 -6.55
C ALA A 236 -16.78 8.25 -7.61
N ARG A 237 -16.39 8.52 -8.86
CA ARG A 237 -17.33 8.64 -9.98
C ARG A 237 -18.06 7.33 -10.27
N LYS A 238 -17.34 6.21 -10.33
CA LYS A 238 -17.92 4.89 -10.61
C LYS A 238 -19.02 4.53 -9.63
N TYR A 239 -18.81 4.83 -8.34
CA TYR A 239 -19.74 4.46 -7.26
C TYR A 239 -20.63 5.62 -6.82
N LYS A 240 -20.58 6.77 -7.52
CA LYS A 240 -21.42 7.95 -7.25
C LYS A 240 -21.29 8.39 -5.78
N LEU A 241 -20.04 8.49 -5.30
CA LEU A 241 -19.77 9.00 -3.97
C LEU A 241 -19.72 10.53 -4.03
N GLU A 242 -20.53 11.18 -3.22
CA GLU A 242 -20.51 12.64 -3.08
C GLU A 242 -19.28 13.09 -2.27
N LYS A 243 -18.76 14.30 -2.52
CA LYS A 243 -17.54 14.81 -1.87
C LYS A 243 -17.67 14.79 -0.33
N GLU A 244 -18.86 15.11 0.18
CA GLU A 244 -19.16 15.12 1.62
C GLU A 244 -19.13 13.73 2.26
N GLN A 245 -19.28 12.68 1.45
CA GLN A 245 -19.21 11.27 1.87
C GLN A 245 -17.82 10.67 1.68
N LEU A 246 -16.95 11.38 0.94
CA LEU A 246 -15.59 10.94 0.70
C LEU A 246 -14.73 11.19 1.93
N SER A 247 -14.37 10.12 2.62
CA SER A 247 -13.29 10.12 3.59
C SER A 247 -12.27 9.07 3.22
N LEU A 248 -11.01 9.33 3.52
CA LEU A 248 -9.93 8.39 3.27
C LEU A 248 -9.64 7.62 4.57
N VAL A 249 -9.73 6.30 4.51
CA VAL A 249 -9.34 5.43 5.64
C VAL A 249 -8.03 4.76 5.29
N GLY A 250 -6.95 5.22 5.93
CA GLY A 250 -5.59 4.75 5.69
C GLY A 250 -5.21 3.59 6.57
N VAL A 251 -4.74 2.52 5.96
CA VAL A 251 -4.24 1.32 6.65
C VAL A 251 -2.94 0.84 6.00
N GLY A 252 -2.25 -0.10 6.64
CA GLY A 252 -0.92 -0.53 6.24
C GLY A 252 0.19 0.34 6.84
N GLY A 253 1.38 -0.23 6.97
CA GLY A 253 2.51 0.43 7.63
C GLY A 253 3.00 1.72 6.96
N GLY A 254 2.70 1.91 5.66
CA GLY A 254 3.04 3.12 4.90
C GLY A 254 1.93 4.17 4.85
N ALA A 255 0.78 3.97 5.49
CA ALA A 255 -0.40 4.82 5.33
C ALA A 255 -0.10 6.31 5.59
N SER A 256 0.55 6.63 6.69
CA SER A 256 0.90 8.01 7.05
C SER A 256 1.91 8.68 6.11
N SER A 257 2.59 7.90 5.27
CA SER A 257 3.55 8.45 4.29
C SER A 257 2.88 9.11 3.08
N LEU A 258 1.63 8.79 2.78
CA LEU A 258 0.94 9.28 1.59
C LEU A 258 -0.44 9.87 1.88
N LEU A 259 -1.15 9.32 2.87
CA LEU A 259 -2.57 9.64 3.07
C LEU A 259 -2.82 11.09 3.45
N SER A 260 -2.04 11.63 4.40
CA SER A 260 -2.19 13.02 4.86
C SER A 260 -1.99 14.01 3.71
N TYR A 261 -0.95 13.79 2.89
CA TYR A 261 -0.68 14.61 1.72
C TYR A 261 -1.81 14.54 0.69
N CYS A 262 -2.27 13.32 0.35
CA CYS A 262 -3.38 13.14 -0.59
C CYS A 262 -4.68 13.77 -0.07
N ALA A 263 -4.99 13.60 1.21
CA ALA A 263 -6.20 14.16 1.82
C ALA A 263 -6.19 15.69 1.82
N GLU A 264 -5.06 16.32 2.16
CA GLU A 264 -4.89 17.77 2.13
C GLU A 264 -5.07 18.32 0.71
N LYS A 265 -4.40 17.71 -0.28
CA LYS A 265 -4.51 18.13 -1.70
C LYS A 265 -5.91 18.00 -2.26
N MET A 266 -6.65 16.99 -1.84
CA MET A 266 -8.03 16.75 -2.29
C MET A 266 -9.09 17.43 -1.42
N GLU A 267 -8.69 18.08 -0.32
CA GLU A 267 -9.58 18.67 0.69
C GLU A 267 -10.56 17.64 1.27
N LEU A 268 -10.07 16.45 1.57
CA LEU A 268 -10.84 15.34 2.12
C LEU A 268 -10.50 15.08 3.58
N ASN A 269 -11.47 14.60 4.33
CA ASN A 269 -11.22 14.05 5.65
C ASN A 269 -10.48 12.72 5.55
N TYR A 270 -9.61 12.44 6.53
CA TYR A 270 -8.93 11.17 6.60
C TYR A 270 -8.79 10.67 8.04
N SER A 271 -8.58 9.38 8.17
CA SER A 271 -8.22 8.73 9.42
C SER A 271 -7.21 7.62 9.21
N ILE A 272 -6.28 7.49 10.14
CA ILE A 272 -5.37 6.35 10.24
C ILE A 272 -5.66 5.73 11.61
N PRO A 273 -6.33 4.57 11.65
CA PRO A 273 -6.73 3.96 12.92
C PRO A 273 -5.54 3.36 13.65
N GLU A 274 -5.71 3.12 14.93
CA GLU A 274 -4.80 2.30 15.72
C GLU A 274 -4.67 0.89 15.10
N ASN A 275 -3.48 0.30 15.14
CA ASN A 275 -3.15 -0.98 14.51
C ASN A 275 -3.33 -1.03 12.98
N ALA A 276 -3.30 0.13 12.32
CA ALA A 276 -3.43 0.22 10.86
C ALA A 276 -2.41 -0.66 10.12
N GLU A 277 -1.19 -0.82 10.65
CA GLU A 277 -0.10 -1.58 10.06
C GLU A 277 -0.36 -3.11 10.05
N VAL A 278 -1.21 -3.62 10.93
CA VAL A 278 -1.58 -5.05 11.02
C VAL A 278 -3.02 -5.35 10.64
N ILE A 279 -3.70 -4.39 10.04
CA ILE A 279 -5.15 -4.47 9.73
C ILE A 279 -5.52 -5.68 8.87
N SER A 280 -4.66 -6.08 7.94
CA SER A 280 -4.87 -7.26 7.10
C SER A 280 -4.89 -8.56 7.92
N SER A 281 -4.01 -8.67 8.92
CA SER A 281 -3.99 -9.81 9.84
C SER A 281 -5.23 -9.85 10.71
N ILE A 282 -5.68 -8.68 11.19
CA ILE A 282 -6.95 -8.53 11.94
C ILE A 282 -8.13 -8.95 11.05
N GLY A 283 -8.15 -8.49 9.80
CA GLY A 283 -9.19 -8.82 8.83
C GLY A 283 -9.29 -10.32 8.56
N VAL A 284 -8.15 -11.01 8.38
CA VAL A 284 -8.13 -12.47 8.23
C VAL A 284 -8.69 -13.16 9.48
N ALA A 285 -8.28 -12.71 10.67
CA ALA A 285 -8.71 -13.32 11.93
C ALA A 285 -10.21 -13.16 12.19
N LEU A 286 -10.81 -12.04 11.74
CA LEU A 286 -12.23 -11.73 11.91
C LEU A 286 -13.10 -12.20 10.76
N SER A 287 -12.53 -12.64 9.63
CA SER A 287 -13.28 -13.10 8.46
C SER A 287 -14.01 -14.42 8.73
N MET A 288 -15.22 -14.53 8.20
CA MET A 288 -16.07 -15.70 8.36
C MET A 288 -16.06 -16.58 7.10
N VAL A 289 -16.36 -17.85 7.26
CA VAL A 289 -16.62 -18.75 6.14
C VAL A 289 -17.86 -18.25 5.42
N GLN A 290 -17.72 -17.90 4.14
CA GLN A 290 -18.84 -17.59 3.26
C GLN A 290 -19.12 -18.81 2.39
N ASP A 291 -20.29 -19.42 2.57
CA ASP A 291 -20.79 -20.43 1.67
C ASP A 291 -21.56 -19.74 0.53
N LEU A 292 -21.00 -19.82 -0.67
CA LEU A 292 -21.65 -19.38 -1.90
C LEU A 292 -22.47 -20.54 -2.52
N SER A 293 -23.17 -21.29 -1.71
CA SER A 293 -24.19 -22.19 -2.26
C SER A 293 -25.30 -21.32 -2.85
N LEU A 294 -25.43 -21.35 -4.17
CA LEU A 294 -26.61 -20.88 -4.87
C LEU A 294 -27.76 -21.82 -4.49
N ILE A 295 -28.47 -21.52 -3.41
CA ILE A 295 -29.75 -22.11 -3.15
C ILE A 295 -30.69 -21.50 -4.18
N HIS A 296 -30.95 -22.23 -5.26
CA HIS A 296 -32.14 -22.00 -6.07
C HIS A 296 -33.32 -22.31 -5.17
N ILE A 297 -33.88 -21.27 -4.55
CA ILE A 297 -35.24 -21.36 -4.03
C ILE A 297 -36.12 -21.38 -5.28
N SER A 298 -36.45 -22.57 -5.74
CA SER A 298 -37.57 -22.71 -6.66
C SER A 298 -38.81 -22.27 -5.89
N GLU A 299 -39.43 -21.16 -6.34
CA GLU A 299 -40.75 -20.80 -5.83
C GLU A 299 -41.69 -22.02 -5.95
N PRO A 300 -42.45 -22.33 -4.89
CA PRO A 300 -43.46 -23.35 -5.01
C PRO A 300 -44.46 -22.92 -6.06
N THR A 301 -44.50 -23.62 -7.18
CA THR A 301 -45.60 -23.51 -8.17
C THR A 301 -46.91 -23.78 -7.46
N ARG A 302 -47.77 -22.75 -7.41
CA ARG A 302 -49.17 -22.89 -7.02
C ARG A 302 -49.97 -23.54 -8.13
#